data_e7cc046281a4fa4b21278c2f341242c9
#
_entry.id   e7cc046281a4fa4b21278c2f341242c9
#
_cell.length_a   1.000
_cell.length_b   1.000
_cell.length_c   1.000
_cell.angle_alpha   90.00
_cell.angle_beta   90.00
_cell.angle_gamma   90.00
#
_symmetry.space_group_name_H-M   'P 1'
#
loop_
_entity.id
_entity.type
_entity.pdbx_description
1 polymer ?
#
loop_
_entity_poly.entity_id
_entity_poly.type
_entity_poly.pdbx_seq_one_letter_code
_entity_poly.pdbx_strand_id
1 'polypeptide(L)'
;MRTPLFRRLAATAAALGLTSLGMLGAGAAPAQAAVSDCPTGYFCAWTNTDSTGSMFKTQSSKATLGTWDNKFRMIINRTPGFACTFDEPNYEDSAGRYENDGYPVSIASRSVSSVKIVRTIRECEGPAYPHWITETSPKAAGFGDMNGDRRADVLVRDLVGRLWFLPGDGSGRLVGTGGWNAFNAMVRHGDFSRDNREDVIVREASTGKLWLYPGTGTGGLGTRKLIGAGGWNAMSRIAAFGDLTGDARSDLLAVEKSTGKLWLYPGTSTGTLGARKLIGAGGWNGMNALPGVGDMNGDGRADLYAREASTGKLWLYPGKAGALGTRVLVGTGGWNGMPTIIANGDWSGDGRPDLIATKTADGMLYRYAGTGRGGLGAGDWLGGDWEDLNGAF
;
A
#
# COMPACT_ATOMS: atom_id res chain seq x y z
N MET A 1 27.05 52.77 46.64
CA MET A 1 27.82 54.00 46.50
C MET A 1 27.83 54.42 45.04
N ARG A 2 27.23 55.60 44.82
CA ARG A 2 27.49 56.55 43.73
C ARG A 2 27.13 56.21 42.30
N THR A 3 25.96 56.62 41.84
CA THR A 3 25.69 57.37 40.59
C THR A 3 26.32 58.77 40.73
N PRO A 4 26.44 59.60 39.67
CA PRO A 4 25.56 59.94 38.55
C PRO A 4 26.37 60.33 37.27
N LEU A 5 25.90 60.84 36.15
CA LEU A 5 25.09 62.00 35.78
C LEU A 5 24.91 62.16 34.26
N PHE A 6 23.77 62.68 33.94
CA PHE A 6 23.33 63.22 32.65
C PHE A 6 24.29 64.15 31.90
N ARG A 7 24.17 64.24 30.57
CA ARG A 7 24.07 65.49 29.83
C ARG A 7 23.32 65.39 28.52
N ARG A 8 22.24 66.14 28.49
CA ARG A 8 21.53 66.54 27.25
C ARG A 8 22.30 67.68 26.63
N LEU A 9 22.27 67.82 25.27
CA LEU A 9 22.25 69.11 24.62
C LEU A 9 21.42 69.09 23.35
N ALA A 10 20.63 70.11 23.17
CA ALA A 10 19.58 70.30 22.19
C ALA A 10 20.06 71.19 21.01
N ALA A 11 19.31 71.01 19.93
CA ALA A 11 18.85 71.99 18.97
C ALA A 11 19.86 72.76 18.08
N THR A 12 19.66 72.70 16.77
CA THR A 12 19.19 73.88 16.03
C THR A 12 18.63 73.50 14.66
N ALA A 13 17.48 74.05 14.34
CA ALA A 13 16.80 74.02 13.07
C ALA A 13 17.42 75.01 12.09
N ALA A 14 17.47 74.67 10.82
CA ALA A 14 17.54 75.66 9.75
C ALA A 14 16.68 75.14 8.57
N ALA A 15 15.62 75.82 8.33
CA ALA A 15 14.80 75.69 7.11
C ALA A 15 15.43 76.57 6.02
N LEU A 16 15.41 76.08 4.78
CA LEU A 16 15.22 76.89 3.58
C LEU A 16 15.27 76.02 2.30
N GLY A 17 14.29 76.20 1.46
CA GLY A 17 14.38 75.98 0.01
C GLY A 17 13.46 74.98 -0.61
N LEU A 18 12.23 75.38 -0.94
CA LEU A 18 11.39 74.69 -1.94
C LEU A 18 12.07 74.75 -3.32
N THR A 19 12.27 73.56 -3.90
CA THR A 19 12.21 73.39 -5.36
C THR A 19 11.41 72.13 -5.68
N SER A 20 10.23 72.36 -6.23
CA SER A 20 9.35 71.33 -6.76
C SER A 20 9.97 70.72 -8.02
N LEU A 21 10.53 69.50 -7.90
CA LEU A 21 10.72 68.59 -9.03
C LEU A 21 9.74 67.47 -8.89
N GLY A 22 8.96 67.27 -9.97
CA GLY A 22 7.94 66.24 -10.04
C GLY A 22 8.53 64.85 -9.79
N MET A 23 8.07 64.18 -8.73
CA MET A 23 8.23 62.74 -8.58
C MET A 23 7.30 62.06 -9.58
N LEU A 24 7.85 61.59 -10.68
CA LEU A 24 7.31 60.44 -11.38
C LEU A 24 7.22 59.33 -10.35
N GLY A 25 6.00 58.91 -10.02
CA GLY A 25 5.74 57.79 -9.12
C GLY A 25 6.43 56.54 -9.69
N ALA A 26 7.57 56.19 -9.13
CA ALA A 26 8.07 54.86 -9.25
C ALA A 26 7.06 53.97 -8.51
N GLY A 27 6.14 53.32 -9.27
CA GLY A 27 5.32 52.27 -8.74
C GLY A 27 6.25 51.28 -8.04
N ALA A 28 6.01 51.04 -6.74
CA ALA A 28 6.73 50.01 -6.01
C ALA A 28 6.57 48.71 -6.81
N ALA A 29 7.64 48.23 -7.37
CA ALA A 29 7.64 46.91 -7.99
C ALA A 29 7.14 45.92 -6.91
N PRO A 30 6.22 45.04 -7.22
CA PRO A 30 5.79 44.06 -6.24
C PRO A 30 7.02 43.35 -5.69
N ALA A 31 7.12 43.27 -4.37
CA ALA A 31 8.23 42.57 -3.72
C ALA A 31 8.27 41.13 -4.27
N GLN A 32 9.33 40.81 -4.97
CA GLN A 32 9.53 39.47 -5.53
C GLN A 32 9.97 38.55 -4.43
N ALA A 33 9.25 37.42 -4.26
CA ALA A 33 9.63 36.41 -3.28
C ALA A 33 11.00 35.83 -3.63
N ALA A 34 11.89 35.78 -2.64
CA ALA A 34 13.25 35.25 -2.78
C ALA A 34 13.38 33.90 -2.05
N VAL A 35 14.50 33.21 -2.25
CA VAL A 35 14.80 31.96 -1.54
C VAL A 35 14.74 32.12 -0.03
N SER A 36 15.14 33.28 0.50
CA SER A 36 15.07 33.64 1.92
C SER A 36 13.65 33.65 2.48
N ASP A 37 12.63 33.83 1.64
CA ASP A 37 11.23 33.91 2.05
C ASP A 37 10.62 32.53 2.28
N CYS A 38 11.31 31.45 1.88
CA CYS A 38 10.90 30.10 2.21
C CYS A 38 11.23 29.78 3.68
N PRO A 39 10.23 29.56 4.55
CA PRO A 39 10.49 29.30 5.96
C PRO A 39 11.13 27.90 6.17
N THR A 40 11.88 27.76 7.26
CA THR A 40 12.33 26.45 7.72
C THR A 40 11.12 25.53 7.97
N GLY A 41 11.24 24.27 7.57
CA GLY A 41 10.17 23.28 7.70
C GLY A 41 9.17 23.27 6.53
N TYR A 42 9.41 24.08 5.49
CA TYR A 42 8.55 24.13 4.30
C TYR A 42 9.25 23.62 3.05
N PHE A 43 8.47 23.06 2.18
CA PHE A 43 8.76 22.95 0.75
C PHE A 43 8.22 24.21 0.06
N CYS A 44 9.05 24.89 -0.72
CA CYS A 44 8.63 26.06 -1.48
C CYS A 44 8.94 25.88 -2.97
N ALA A 45 8.12 26.54 -3.81
CA ALA A 45 8.31 26.57 -5.25
C ALA A 45 7.96 27.95 -5.81
N TRP A 46 8.63 28.37 -6.88
CA TRP A 46 8.43 29.65 -7.56
C TRP A 46 8.04 29.46 -9.02
N THR A 47 7.32 30.44 -9.53
CA THR A 47 6.91 30.47 -10.96
C THR A 47 8.02 30.88 -11.90
N ASN A 48 9.14 31.39 -11.40
CA ASN A 48 10.32 31.77 -12.18
C ASN A 48 11.54 30.93 -11.78
N THR A 49 12.49 30.80 -12.71
CA THR A 49 13.70 29.99 -12.55
C THR A 49 14.78 30.62 -11.66
N ASP A 50 14.61 31.87 -11.27
CA ASP A 50 15.52 32.65 -10.40
C ASP A 50 14.99 32.80 -8.96
N SER A 51 14.02 31.99 -8.57
CA SER A 51 13.33 32.04 -7.27
C SER A 51 12.53 33.33 -7.06
N THR A 52 12.10 33.96 -8.15
CA THR A 52 11.21 35.13 -8.13
C THR A 52 9.80 34.78 -8.59
N GLY A 53 8.91 35.76 -8.64
CA GLY A 53 7.51 35.58 -9.00
C GLY A 53 6.65 35.10 -7.83
N SER A 54 5.55 34.42 -8.14
CA SER A 54 4.67 33.90 -7.09
C SER A 54 5.28 32.67 -6.43
N MET A 55 5.14 32.58 -5.09
CA MET A 55 5.68 31.48 -4.29
C MET A 55 4.56 30.58 -3.74
N PHE A 56 4.65 29.30 -4.03
CA PHE A 56 3.93 28.21 -3.35
C PHE A 56 4.72 27.75 -2.12
N LYS A 57 4.03 27.39 -1.03
CA LYS A 57 4.68 26.75 0.12
C LYS A 57 3.76 25.76 0.81
N THR A 58 4.34 24.67 1.31
CA THR A 58 3.61 23.66 2.07
C THR A 58 4.51 22.94 3.08
N GLN A 59 3.93 22.46 4.19
CA GLN A 59 4.59 21.55 5.14
C GLN A 59 4.06 20.12 5.03
N SER A 60 3.03 19.91 4.22
CA SER A 60 2.36 18.64 4.08
C SER A 60 2.23 18.25 2.60
N SER A 61 2.12 16.96 2.36
CA SER A 61 1.85 16.41 1.03
C SER A 61 0.60 17.01 0.39
N LYS A 62 0.63 17.21 -0.90
CA LYS A 62 -0.44 17.74 -1.73
C LYS A 62 -0.69 16.82 -2.89
N ALA A 63 -1.77 16.06 -2.83
CA ALA A 63 -2.17 15.14 -3.90
C ALA A 63 -2.56 15.86 -5.20
N THR A 64 -2.97 17.12 -5.10
CA THR A 64 -3.23 18.01 -6.24
C THR A 64 -2.71 19.39 -5.92
N LEU A 65 -2.22 20.11 -6.91
CA LEU A 65 -1.73 21.47 -6.77
C LEU A 65 -2.74 22.55 -7.16
N GLY A 66 -3.86 22.16 -7.75
CA GLY A 66 -4.93 23.07 -8.15
C GLY A 66 -4.42 24.19 -9.07
N THR A 67 -4.54 25.46 -8.64
CA THR A 67 -4.06 26.61 -9.45
C THR A 67 -2.54 26.65 -9.63
N TRP A 68 -1.80 25.83 -8.90
CA TRP A 68 -0.33 25.72 -8.99
C TRP A 68 0.14 24.59 -9.91
N ASP A 69 -0.79 23.85 -10.47
CA ASP A 69 -0.50 22.76 -11.39
C ASP A 69 0.41 23.23 -12.53
N ASN A 70 1.52 22.52 -12.73
CA ASN A 70 2.51 22.76 -13.77
C ASN A 70 3.18 24.17 -13.76
N LYS A 71 3.12 24.89 -12.63
CA LYS A 71 3.67 26.26 -12.53
C LYS A 71 5.04 26.35 -11.84
N PHE A 72 5.53 25.27 -11.26
CA PHE A 72 6.82 25.29 -10.60
C PHE A 72 7.96 25.39 -11.61
N ARG A 73 8.90 26.28 -11.36
CA ARG A 73 10.12 26.46 -12.17
C ARG A 73 11.39 26.38 -11.34
N MET A 74 11.29 26.77 -10.07
CA MET A 74 12.35 26.64 -9.07
C MET A 74 11.73 26.09 -7.79
N ILE A 75 12.44 25.22 -7.09
CA ILE A 75 12.00 24.67 -5.82
C ILE A 75 13.12 24.66 -4.80
N ILE A 76 12.77 24.62 -3.52
CA ILE A 76 13.66 24.31 -2.41
C ILE A 76 12.92 23.47 -1.37
N ASN A 77 13.59 22.46 -0.85
CA ASN A 77 13.11 21.69 0.27
C ASN A 77 13.80 22.15 1.56
N ARG A 78 13.03 22.68 2.51
CA ARG A 78 13.49 23.02 3.87
C ARG A 78 12.73 22.23 4.94
N THR A 79 12.01 21.16 4.52
CA THR A 79 11.38 20.22 5.46
C THR A 79 12.43 19.33 6.14
N PRO A 80 12.17 18.72 7.27
CA PRO A 80 13.13 17.82 7.93
C PRO A 80 13.35 16.48 7.20
N GLY A 81 12.75 16.26 6.03
CA GLY A 81 12.83 15.05 5.22
C GLY A 81 13.01 15.36 3.74
N PHE A 82 12.45 14.51 2.91
CA PHE A 82 12.51 14.61 1.44
C PHE A 82 11.22 15.24 0.91
N ALA A 83 11.33 16.02 -0.15
CA ALA A 83 10.22 16.44 -0.97
C ALA A 83 10.28 15.73 -2.32
N CYS A 84 9.19 15.07 -2.69
CA CYS A 84 9.04 14.39 -3.96
C CYS A 84 8.03 15.14 -4.82
N THR A 85 8.35 15.38 -6.08
CA THR A 85 7.42 15.95 -7.05
C THR A 85 6.99 14.87 -8.04
N PHE A 86 5.78 15.01 -8.55
CA PHE A 86 5.18 14.06 -9.48
C PHE A 86 4.52 14.83 -10.62
N ASP A 87 4.64 14.29 -11.83
CA ASP A 87 4.09 14.91 -13.03
C ASP A 87 2.56 14.82 -13.07
N GLU A 88 1.98 13.84 -12.38
CA GLU A 88 0.54 13.63 -12.29
C GLU A 88 -0.02 13.89 -10.89
N PRO A 89 -1.33 14.15 -10.75
CA PRO A 89 -2.03 14.16 -9.47
C PRO A 89 -1.91 12.83 -8.72
N ASN A 90 -2.18 12.84 -7.40
CA ASN A 90 -2.20 11.65 -6.54
C ASN A 90 -0.86 10.92 -6.39
N TYR A 91 0.25 11.62 -6.68
CA TYR A 91 1.62 11.09 -6.55
C TYR A 91 1.95 10.00 -7.58
N GLU A 92 1.43 10.15 -8.77
CA GLU A 92 1.71 9.29 -9.90
C GLU A 92 2.78 9.94 -10.80
N ASP A 93 3.55 9.11 -11.50
CA ASP A 93 4.63 9.49 -12.40
C ASP A 93 5.68 10.42 -11.77
N SER A 94 6.72 9.81 -11.16
CA SER A 94 7.73 10.49 -10.35
C SER A 94 8.57 11.47 -11.17
N ALA A 95 8.48 12.76 -10.85
CA ALA A 95 9.24 13.83 -11.50
C ALA A 95 10.57 14.16 -10.82
N GLY A 96 10.69 14.00 -9.52
CA GLY A 96 11.93 14.31 -8.83
C GLY A 96 11.90 14.13 -7.32
N ARG A 97 13.11 14.04 -6.74
CA ARG A 97 13.35 13.83 -5.30
C ARG A 97 14.33 14.89 -4.82
N TYR A 98 14.03 15.56 -3.71
CA TYR A 98 14.79 16.70 -3.22
C TYR A 98 15.04 16.59 -1.73
N GLU A 99 16.31 16.60 -1.36
CA GLU A 99 16.77 16.63 0.02
C GLU A 99 16.70 18.05 0.59
N ASN A 100 16.81 18.16 1.91
CA ASN A 100 17.02 19.44 2.58
C ASN A 100 18.53 19.78 2.59
N ASP A 101 19.06 20.15 1.45
CA ASP A 101 20.47 20.54 1.28
C ASP A 101 20.69 22.06 1.30
N GLY A 102 19.60 22.81 1.42
CA GLY A 102 19.63 24.28 1.49
C GLY A 102 19.75 24.98 0.15
N TYR A 103 19.83 24.24 -0.97
CA TYR A 103 19.98 24.81 -2.31
C TYR A 103 18.69 24.77 -3.12
N PRO A 104 18.35 25.85 -3.83
CA PRO A 104 17.24 25.84 -4.77
C PRO A 104 17.61 25.06 -6.04
N VAL A 105 16.65 24.30 -6.57
CA VAL A 105 16.80 23.48 -7.77
C VAL A 105 15.87 23.96 -8.86
N SER A 106 16.41 24.22 -10.06
CA SER A 106 15.60 24.54 -11.24
C SER A 106 14.93 23.30 -11.81
N ILE A 107 13.62 23.37 -11.98
CA ILE A 107 12.78 22.31 -12.57
C ILE A 107 11.98 22.81 -13.77
N ALA A 108 12.52 23.81 -14.47
CA ALA A 108 11.83 24.51 -15.55
C ALA A 108 11.32 23.62 -16.70
N SER A 109 11.98 22.47 -16.89
CA SER A 109 11.62 21.49 -17.94
C SER A 109 10.64 20.40 -17.47
N ARG A 110 10.16 20.47 -16.21
CA ARG A 110 9.30 19.44 -15.64
C ARG A 110 7.89 19.95 -15.41
N SER A 111 6.93 19.08 -15.60
CA SER A 111 5.57 19.24 -15.09
C SER A 111 5.55 18.82 -13.62
N VAL A 112 4.75 19.48 -12.78
CA VAL A 112 4.54 19.05 -11.39
C VAL A 112 3.08 19.28 -11.04
N SER A 113 2.37 18.20 -10.77
CA SER A 113 0.94 18.18 -10.45
C SER A 113 0.66 17.74 -9.01
N SER A 114 1.62 17.10 -8.34
CA SER A 114 1.52 16.78 -6.91
C SER A 114 2.88 16.81 -6.21
N VAL A 115 2.85 16.99 -4.87
CA VAL A 115 4.06 17.04 -4.02
C VAL A 115 3.84 16.17 -2.78
N LYS A 116 4.79 15.31 -2.48
CA LYS A 116 4.77 14.46 -1.29
C LYS A 116 5.93 14.81 -0.37
N ILE A 117 5.64 15.04 0.91
CA ILE A 117 6.65 15.30 1.94
C ILE A 117 6.80 14.02 2.76
N VAL A 118 8.01 13.49 2.83
CA VAL A 118 8.30 12.17 3.41
C VAL A 118 9.56 12.19 4.27
N ARG A 119 9.77 11.15 5.08
CA ARG A 119 10.95 11.06 5.96
C ARG A 119 12.16 10.45 5.28
N THR A 120 11.94 9.52 4.36
CA THR A 120 12.99 8.79 3.64
C THR A 120 12.78 8.93 2.14
N ILE A 121 13.87 8.86 1.38
CA ILE A 121 13.83 8.93 -0.09
C ILE A 121 13.01 7.78 -0.69
N ARG A 122 13.04 6.62 -0.05
CA ARG A 122 12.29 5.43 -0.45
C ARG A 122 10.77 5.65 -0.45
N GLU A 123 10.28 6.51 0.41
CA GLU A 123 8.87 6.88 0.44
C GLU A 123 8.48 7.82 -0.73
N CYS A 124 9.47 8.45 -1.41
CA CYS A 124 9.25 9.18 -2.66
C CYS A 124 8.91 8.25 -3.81
N GLU A 125 9.61 7.15 -3.85
CA GLU A 125 9.37 6.06 -4.76
C GLU A 125 8.08 5.39 -4.28
N GLY A 126 6.94 5.98 -4.55
CA GLY A 126 5.70 5.25 -4.46
C GLY A 126 5.87 4.02 -5.34
N PRO A 127 5.27 2.87 -5.05
CA PRO A 127 5.47 1.71 -5.86
C PRO A 127 5.20 2.11 -7.30
N ALA A 128 6.23 1.98 -8.11
CA ALA A 128 6.01 1.66 -9.49
C ALA A 128 5.01 0.50 -9.44
N TYR A 129 3.96 0.53 -10.23
CA TYR A 129 3.06 -0.60 -10.31
C TYR A 129 3.90 -1.86 -10.49
N PRO A 130 3.77 -2.88 -9.65
CA PRO A 130 4.47 -4.12 -9.90
C PRO A 130 4.10 -4.56 -11.31
N HIS A 131 5.09 -4.63 -12.18
CA HIS A 131 4.85 -4.99 -13.56
C HIS A 131 4.86 -6.51 -13.72
N TRP A 132 3.80 -7.03 -14.35
CA TRP A 132 3.88 -8.37 -14.93
C TRP A 132 4.57 -8.28 -16.28
N ILE A 133 5.36 -9.30 -16.60
CA ILE A 133 6.04 -9.36 -17.89
C ILE A 133 5.32 -10.29 -18.87
N THR A 134 4.32 -11.03 -18.42
CA THR A 134 3.61 -11.95 -19.29
C THR A 134 2.52 -11.22 -20.07
N GLU A 135 2.53 -11.36 -21.38
CA GLU A 135 1.46 -10.91 -22.29
C GLU A 135 0.14 -11.68 -22.06
N THR A 136 0.20 -12.81 -21.36
CA THR A 136 -0.96 -13.62 -21.00
C THR A 136 -1.42 -13.26 -19.60
N SER A 137 -2.56 -12.62 -19.51
CA SER A 137 -3.20 -12.38 -18.23
C SER A 137 -3.60 -13.70 -17.56
N PRO A 138 -3.32 -13.86 -16.26
CA PRO A 138 -3.74 -15.05 -15.54
C PRO A 138 -5.27 -15.13 -15.48
N LYS A 139 -5.81 -16.36 -15.49
CA LYS A 139 -7.24 -16.58 -15.24
C LYS A 139 -7.49 -16.67 -13.74
N ALA A 140 -8.60 -16.10 -13.26
CA ALA A 140 -9.00 -16.28 -11.88
C ALA A 140 -9.30 -17.76 -11.61
N ALA A 141 -8.89 -18.27 -10.44
CA ALA A 141 -9.13 -19.64 -10.01
C ALA A 141 -10.12 -19.65 -8.84
N GLY A 142 -11.40 -19.60 -9.17
CA GLY A 142 -12.50 -19.62 -8.19
C GLY A 142 -12.68 -18.34 -7.39
N PHE A 143 -11.58 -17.72 -7.00
CA PHE A 143 -11.48 -16.39 -6.38
C PHE A 143 -10.40 -15.61 -7.11
N GLY A 144 -10.32 -14.32 -6.86
CA GLY A 144 -9.27 -13.52 -7.40
C GLY A 144 -9.70 -12.58 -8.52
N ASP A 145 -10.95 -12.63 -8.92
CA ASP A 145 -11.56 -11.72 -9.90
C ASP A 145 -12.48 -10.72 -9.18
N MET A 146 -11.94 -9.55 -8.86
CA MET A 146 -12.68 -8.49 -8.16
C MET A 146 -13.43 -7.55 -9.11
N ASN A 147 -13.12 -7.59 -10.41
CA ASN A 147 -13.70 -6.70 -11.40
C ASN A 147 -14.63 -7.39 -12.42
N GLY A 148 -14.68 -8.72 -12.43
CA GLY A 148 -15.53 -9.52 -13.31
C GLY A 148 -14.98 -9.75 -14.71
N ASP A 149 -13.67 -9.50 -14.94
CA ASP A 149 -13.04 -9.67 -16.25
C ASP A 149 -12.48 -11.08 -16.50
N ARG A 150 -12.62 -11.98 -15.52
CA ARG A 150 -12.15 -13.38 -15.51
C ARG A 150 -10.63 -13.53 -15.43
N ARG A 151 -9.92 -12.49 -15.03
CA ARG A 151 -8.48 -12.50 -14.75
C ARG A 151 -8.25 -12.49 -13.26
N ALA A 152 -7.06 -12.96 -12.85
CA ALA A 152 -6.65 -12.87 -11.46
C ALA A 152 -6.19 -11.45 -11.15
N ASP A 153 -6.81 -10.87 -10.14
CA ASP A 153 -6.50 -9.54 -9.63
C ASP A 153 -5.63 -9.60 -8.37
N VAL A 154 -4.88 -8.57 -8.12
CA VAL A 154 -4.11 -8.43 -6.87
C VAL A 154 -4.40 -7.07 -6.24
N LEU A 155 -4.55 -7.06 -4.93
CA LEU A 155 -4.50 -5.85 -4.13
C LEU A 155 -3.10 -5.70 -3.56
N VAL A 156 -2.48 -4.54 -3.74
CA VAL A 156 -1.19 -4.23 -3.14
C VAL A 156 -1.31 -3.03 -2.22
N ARG A 157 -0.67 -3.12 -1.06
CA ARG A 157 -0.54 -2.01 -0.14
C ARG A 157 0.87 -1.45 -0.23
N ASP A 158 1.00 -0.17 -0.50
CA ASP A 158 2.28 0.51 -0.53
C ASP A 158 2.81 0.87 0.87
N LEU A 159 4.06 1.32 0.93
CA LEU A 159 4.73 1.68 2.19
C LEU A 159 4.03 2.82 2.95
N VAL A 160 3.36 3.71 2.24
CA VAL A 160 2.63 4.84 2.86
C VAL A 160 1.18 4.51 3.22
N GLY A 161 0.74 3.29 2.95
CA GLY A 161 -0.58 2.78 3.34
C GLY A 161 -1.69 3.17 2.38
N ARG A 162 -1.39 3.36 1.10
CA ARG A 162 -2.40 3.38 0.03
C ARG A 162 -2.68 1.95 -0.41
N LEU A 163 -3.85 1.71 -0.95
CA LEU A 163 -4.24 0.42 -1.51
C LEU A 163 -4.46 0.56 -3.02
N TRP A 164 -3.80 -0.30 -3.77
CA TRP A 164 -3.86 -0.34 -5.22
C TRP A 164 -4.52 -1.64 -5.69
N PHE A 165 -5.30 -1.54 -6.73
CA PHE A 165 -5.91 -2.67 -7.43
C PHE A 165 -5.17 -2.89 -8.75
N LEU A 166 -4.71 -4.11 -8.99
CA LEU A 166 -4.00 -4.57 -10.18
C LEU A 166 -4.86 -5.61 -10.88
N PRO A 167 -5.45 -5.31 -12.05
CA PRO A 167 -6.40 -6.20 -12.73
C PRO A 167 -5.73 -7.28 -13.59
N GLY A 168 -4.44 -7.51 -13.45
CA GLY A 168 -3.73 -8.53 -14.21
C GLY A 168 -3.52 -8.23 -15.69
N ASP A 169 -3.74 -6.99 -16.12
CA ASP A 169 -3.54 -6.52 -17.51
C ASP A 169 -2.36 -5.55 -17.66
N GLY A 170 -1.53 -5.43 -16.62
CA GLY A 170 -0.41 -4.50 -16.56
C GLY A 170 -0.79 -3.09 -16.10
N SER A 171 -2.08 -2.81 -15.92
CA SER A 171 -2.53 -1.54 -15.34
C SER A 171 -2.67 -1.63 -13.82
N GLY A 172 -2.83 -0.48 -13.18
CA GLY A 172 -3.10 -0.39 -11.76
C GLY A 172 -3.95 0.83 -11.44
N ARG A 173 -4.70 0.75 -10.35
CA ARG A 173 -5.62 1.80 -9.93
C ARG A 173 -5.62 1.98 -8.42
N LEU A 174 -5.57 3.23 -7.98
CA LEU A 174 -5.71 3.57 -6.56
C LEU A 174 -7.16 3.33 -6.10
N VAL A 175 -7.34 2.45 -5.12
CA VAL A 175 -8.65 2.12 -4.53
C VAL A 175 -8.77 2.51 -3.05
N GLY A 176 -7.64 2.82 -2.41
CA GLY A 176 -7.59 3.36 -1.05
C GLY A 176 -6.52 4.42 -0.95
N THR A 177 -6.92 5.67 -0.69
CA THR A 177 -6.02 6.84 -0.71
C THR A 177 -5.06 6.93 0.48
N GLY A 178 -5.24 6.07 1.50
CA GLY A 178 -4.36 6.01 2.68
C GLY A 178 -5.03 5.37 3.89
N GLY A 179 -4.24 5.23 4.98
CA GLY A 179 -4.72 4.67 6.24
C GLY A 179 -4.69 3.15 6.33
N TRP A 180 -4.36 2.43 5.26
CA TRP A 180 -4.36 0.96 5.25
C TRP A 180 -3.24 0.34 6.11
N ASN A 181 -2.22 1.12 6.51
CA ASN A 181 -1.22 0.69 7.50
C ASN A 181 -1.79 0.54 8.92
N ALA A 182 -3.02 1.00 9.19
CA ALA A 182 -3.73 0.71 10.43
C ALA A 182 -4.16 -0.78 10.55
N PHE A 183 -4.12 -1.54 9.46
CA PHE A 183 -4.48 -2.95 9.44
C PHE A 183 -3.23 -3.84 9.45
N ASN A 184 -3.16 -4.76 10.42
CA ASN A 184 -2.06 -5.71 10.58
C ASN A 184 -2.35 -7.11 10.03
N ALA A 185 -3.52 -7.31 9.46
CA ALA A 185 -3.87 -8.45 8.61
C ALA A 185 -4.87 -7.98 7.57
N MET A 186 -4.70 -8.45 6.35
CA MET A 186 -5.59 -8.25 5.24
C MET A 186 -5.66 -9.57 4.48
N VAL A 187 -6.87 -10.07 4.27
CA VAL A 187 -7.11 -11.32 3.56
C VAL A 187 -8.30 -11.15 2.63
N ARG A 188 -8.19 -11.71 1.46
CA ARG A 188 -9.27 -11.77 0.48
C ARG A 188 -9.40 -13.20 0.01
N HIS A 189 -10.57 -13.65 -0.23
CA HIS A 189 -10.85 -14.97 -0.79
C HIS A 189 -12.30 -15.35 -0.56
N GLY A 190 -13.15 -14.91 -1.44
CA GLY A 190 -14.52 -15.30 -1.46
C GLY A 190 -15.52 -14.20 -1.13
N ASP A 191 -16.77 -14.52 -1.36
CA ASP A 191 -17.94 -13.68 -1.12
C ASP A 191 -18.45 -13.87 0.31
N PHE A 192 -17.97 -13.07 1.24
CA PHE A 192 -18.43 -13.06 2.63
C PHE A 192 -19.71 -12.23 2.83
N SER A 193 -19.89 -11.18 2.01
CA SER A 193 -21.07 -10.31 2.08
C SER A 193 -22.31 -10.91 1.44
N ARG A 194 -22.12 -11.91 0.58
CA ARG A 194 -23.14 -12.62 -0.19
C ARG A 194 -23.81 -11.76 -1.27
N ASP A 195 -23.01 -10.94 -1.90
CA ASP A 195 -23.45 -10.12 -3.02
C ASP A 195 -22.92 -10.61 -4.39
N ASN A 196 -22.33 -11.81 -4.43
CA ASN A 196 -21.66 -12.46 -5.55
C ASN A 196 -20.41 -11.72 -6.03
N ARG A 197 -19.71 -11.04 -5.12
CA ARG A 197 -18.46 -10.37 -5.39
C ARG A 197 -17.43 -10.77 -4.35
N GLU A 198 -16.17 -10.69 -4.74
CA GLU A 198 -15.10 -10.98 -3.82
C GLU A 198 -14.89 -9.82 -2.83
N ASP A 199 -14.73 -10.16 -1.56
CA ASP A 199 -14.60 -9.23 -0.45
C ASP A 199 -13.20 -9.25 0.17
N VAL A 200 -12.91 -8.21 0.97
CA VAL A 200 -11.67 -8.09 1.75
C VAL A 200 -11.99 -8.04 3.24
N ILE A 201 -11.35 -8.91 4.02
CA ILE A 201 -11.39 -8.87 5.48
C ILE A 201 -10.08 -8.30 5.99
N VAL A 202 -10.17 -7.31 6.89
CA VAL A 202 -9.01 -6.69 7.52
C VAL A 202 -9.12 -6.71 9.04
N ARG A 203 -7.96 -6.82 9.72
CA ARG A 203 -7.87 -6.66 11.17
C ARG A 203 -7.24 -5.33 11.52
N GLU A 204 -7.96 -4.50 12.24
CA GLU A 204 -7.48 -3.24 12.77
C GLU A 204 -6.48 -3.47 13.91
N ALA A 205 -5.26 -3.00 13.77
CA ALA A 205 -4.16 -3.28 14.70
C ALA A 205 -4.41 -2.75 16.12
N SER A 206 -4.96 -1.54 16.23
CA SER A 206 -5.18 -0.86 17.50
C SER A 206 -6.28 -1.46 18.36
N THR A 207 -7.32 -2.02 17.75
CA THR A 207 -8.53 -2.48 18.45
C THR A 207 -8.73 -3.99 18.39
N GLY A 208 -8.07 -4.66 17.46
CA GLY A 208 -8.33 -6.08 17.17
C GLY A 208 -9.73 -6.34 16.61
N LYS A 209 -10.37 -5.34 16.00
CA LYS A 209 -11.66 -5.53 15.29
C LYS A 209 -11.40 -6.11 13.92
N LEU A 210 -12.35 -6.95 13.45
CA LEU A 210 -12.40 -7.37 12.06
C LEU A 210 -13.45 -6.55 11.30
N TRP A 211 -13.03 -6.06 10.16
CA TRP A 211 -13.87 -5.33 9.22
C TRP A 211 -13.93 -6.08 7.88
N LEU A 212 -15.12 -6.19 7.35
CA LEU A 212 -15.40 -6.66 6.00
C LEU A 212 -15.59 -5.46 5.09
N TYR A 213 -14.83 -5.37 4.02
CA TYR A 213 -15.03 -4.45 2.91
C TYR A 213 -15.64 -5.21 1.75
N PRO A 214 -16.93 -5.03 1.46
CA PRO A 214 -17.56 -5.65 0.29
C PRO A 214 -16.92 -5.16 -1.00
N GLY A 215 -16.65 -6.07 -1.92
CA GLY A 215 -16.20 -5.72 -3.25
C GLY A 215 -17.29 -5.02 -4.06
N THR A 216 -16.89 -4.09 -4.94
CA THR A 216 -17.86 -3.38 -5.81
C THR A 216 -18.15 -4.11 -7.12
N GLY A 217 -17.42 -5.20 -7.40
CA GLY A 217 -17.46 -5.89 -8.70
C GLY A 217 -16.78 -5.13 -9.84
N THR A 218 -16.05 -4.07 -9.50
CA THR A 218 -15.26 -3.26 -10.43
C THR A 218 -13.83 -3.07 -9.93
N GLY A 219 -13.36 -3.94 -9.02
CA GLY A 219 -12.05 -3.86 -8.37
C GLY A 219 -11.95 -2.83 -7.24
N GLY A 220 -13.05 -2.15 -6.90
CA GLY A 220 -13.12 -1.24 -5.75
C GLY A 220 -13.69 -1.91 -4.50
N LEU A 221 -13.68 -1.17 -3.40
CA LEU A 221 -14.19 -1.61 -2.10
C LEU A 221 -15.32 -0.68 -1.62
N GLY A 222 -16.38 -1.29 -1.11
CA GLY A 222 -17.53 -0.60 -0.55
C GLY A 222 -17.34 -0.19 0.92
N THR A 223 -18.41 0.30 1.54
CA THR A 223 -18.39 0.69 2.95
C THR A 223 -18.17 -0.52 3.85
N ARG A 224 -17.19 -0.41 4.74
CA ARG A 224 -16.82 -1.49 5.66
C ARG A 224 -17.93 -1.82 6.66
N LYS A 225 -18.04 -3.10 6.98
CA LYS A 225 -18.97 -3.66 7.95
C LYS A 225 -18.19 -4.32 9.08
N LEU A 226 -18.57 -4.09 10.33
CA LEU A 226 -17.97 -4.77 11.48
C LEU A 226 -18.44 -6.22 11.53
N ILE A 227 -17.51 -7.18 11.45
CA ILE A 227 -17.80 -8.62 11.54
C ILE A 227 -17.15 -9.30 12.76
N GLY A 228 -16.23 -8.60 13.46
CA GLY A 228 -15.63 -9.05 14.71
C GLY A 228 -15.43 -7.86 15.64
N ALA A 229 -16.13 -7.84 16.77
CA ALA A 229 -16.18 -6.67 17.66
C ALA A 229 -14.87 -6.37 18.41
N GLY A 230 -13.92 -7.33 18.44
CA GLY A 230 -12.62 -7.20 19.11
C GLY A 230 -12.04 -8.56 19.47
N GLY A 231 -10.85 -8.53 20.11
CA GLY A 231 -10.17 -9.76 20.55
C GLY A 231 -9.37 -10.48 19.45
N TRP A 232 -9.47 -10.06 18.19
CA TRP A 232 -8.78 -10.74 17.09
C TRP A 232 -7.26 -10.54 17.10
N ASN A 233 -6.73 -9.62 17.91
CA ASN A 233 -5.29 -9.54 18.17
C ASN A 233 -4.73 -10.74 18.97
N ALA A 234 -5.62 -11.57 19.56
CA ALA A 234 -5.27 -12.87 20.11
C ALA A 234 -5.00 -13.94 19.04
N MET A 235 -5.34 -13.67 17.78
CA MET A 235 -5.03 -14.52 16.64
C MET A 235 -3.71 -14.08 16.02
N SER A 236 -2.74 -14.99 15.93
CA SER A 236 -1.44 -14.70 15.28
C SER A 236 -1.60 -14.55 13.77
N ARG A 237 -2.53 -15.30 13.18
CA ARG A 237 -2.85 -15.29 11.74
C ARG A 237 -4.32 -15.45 11.51
N ILE A 238 -4.80 -14.85 10.42
CA ILE A 238 -6.09 -15.13 9.82
C ILE A 238 -5.88 -15.48 8.35
N ALA A 239 -6.73 -16.33 7.80
CA ALA A 239 -6.71 -16.70 6.39
C ALA A 239 -8.14 -16.83 5.89
N ALA A 240 -8.48 -16.16 4.80
CA ALA A 240 -9.71 -16.42 4.09
C ALA A 240 -9.53 -17.70 3.28
N PHE A 241 -10.52 -18.56 3.29
CA PHE A 241 -10.35 -19.93 2.78
C PHE A 241 -11.33 -20.30 1.65
N GLY A 242 -12.42 -19.60 1.51
CA GLY A 242 -13.56 -20.04 0.75
C GLY A 242 -14.44 -20.97 1.58
N ASP A 243 -15.21 -21.84 0.93
CA ASP A 243 -16.14 -22.76 1.60
C ASP A 243 -15.42 -24.05 2.04
N LEU A 244 -14.97 -24.09 3.29
CA LEU A 244 -14.42 -25.29 3.91
C LEU A 244 -15.50 -26.16 4.53
N THR A 245 -16.62 -25.57 4.96
CA THR A 245 -17.72 -26.31 5.59
C THR A 245 -18.57 -27.10 4.60
N GLY A 246 -18.59 -26.69 3.34
CA GLY A 246 -19.43 -27.27 2.29
C GLY A 246 -20.85 -26.72 2.29
N ASP A 247 -21.08 -25.53 2.86
CA ASP A 247 -22.39 -24.89 2.96
C ASP A 247 -22.59 -23.73 1.96
N ALA A 248 -21.70 -23.63 0.97
CA ALA A 248 -21.65 -22.59 -0.05
C ALA A 248 -21.45 -21.17 0.52
N ARG A 249 -20.71 -21.04 1.64
CA ARG A 249 -20.32 -19.77 2.25
C ARG A 249 -18.84 -19.73 2.47
N SER A 250 -18.26 -18.52 2.31
CA SER A 250 -16.84 -18.34 2.57
C SER A 250 -16.54 -18.36 4.07
N ASP A 251 -15.52 -19.11 4.45
CA ASP A 251 -15.10 -19.34 5.82
C ASP A 251 -13.78 -18.63 6.12
N LEU A 252 -13.52 -18.37 7.41
CA LEU A 252 -12.28 -17.77 7.87
C LEU A 252 -11.54 -18.73 8.80
N LEU A 253 -10.25 -18.89 8.58
CA LEU A 253 -9.36 -19.63 9.48
C LEU A 253 -8.58 -18.64 10.36
N ALA A 254 -8.34 -19.02 11.61
CA ALA A 254 -7.51 -18.23 12.52
C ALA A 254 -6.67 -19.10 13.45
N VAL A 255 -5.40 -18.71 13.63
CA VAL A 255 -4.48 -19.36 14.57
C VAL A 255 -4.48 -18.59 15.88
N GLU A 256 -4.87 -19.25 16.97
CA GLU A 256 -4.84 -18.67 18.31
C GLU A 256 -3.41 -18.55 18.84
N LYS A 257 -2.99 -17.34 19.14
CA LYS A 257 -1.61 -17.02 19.49
C LYS A 257 -1.11 -17.75 20.75
N SER A 258 -1.96 -17.85 21.77
CA SER A 258 -1.59 -18.44 23.07
C SER A 258 -1.44 -19.95 23.05
N THR A 259 -2.17 -20.63 22.18
CA THR A 259 -2.27 -22.11 22.17
C THR A 259 -1.72 -22.75 20.89
N GLY A 260 -1.57 -21.96 19.81
CA GLY A 260 -1.26 -22.48 18.48
C GLY A 260 -2.36 -23.36 17.90
N LYS A 261 -3.61 -23.24 18.38
CA LYS A 261 -4.76 -23.93 17.82
C LYS A 261 -5.23 -23.25 16.55
N LEU A 262 -5.70 -24.05 15.58
CA LEU A 262 -6.35 -23.53 14.37
C LEU A 262 -7.86 -23.62 14.51
N TRP A 263 -8.52 -22.51 14.34
CA TRP A 263 -9.95 -22.36 14.45
C TRP A 263 -10.56 -22.05 13.07
N LEU A 264 -11.66 -22.71 12.76
CA LEU A 264 -12.55 -22.40 11.64
C LEU A 264 -13.69 -21.54 12.15
N TYR A 265 -13.94 -20.42 11.50
CA TYR A 265 -15.10 -19.55 11.71
C TYR A 265 -15.99 -19.64 10.47
N PRO A 266 -17.08 -20.40 10.52
CA PRO A 266 -17.99 -20.52 9.39
C PRO A 266 -18.62 -19.18 9.01
N GLY A 267 -18.74 -18.91 7.71
CA GLY A 267 -19.53 -17.80 7.23
C GLY A 267 -21.02 -18.01 7.48
N THR A 268 -21.74 -16.92 7.75
CA THR A 268 -23.19 -16.96 7.99
C THR A 268 -23.99 -16.43 6.80
N SER A 269 -25.29 -16.71 6.80
CA SER A 269 -26.21 -16.17 5.77
C SER A 269 -26.33 -14.64 5.77
N THR A 270 -25.90 -13.97 6.85
CA THR A 270 -25.94 -12.51 6.99
C THR A 270 -24.61 -11.81 6.71
N GLY A 271 -23.62 -12.53 6.20
CA GLY A 271 -22.28 -11.97 5.91
C GLY A 271 -21.51 -11.63 7.17
N THR A 272 -21.61 -12.47 8.20
CA THR A 272 -20.86 -12.41 9.45
C THR A 272 -20.19 -13.75 9.72
N LEU A 273 -19.47 -13.88 10.83
CA LEU A 273 -18.82 -15.11 11.23
C LEU A 273 -19.64 -15.84 12.31
N GLY A 274 -19.80 -17.14 12.16
CA GLY A 274 -20.45 -18.02 13.10
C GLY A 274 -19.57 -18.47 14.27
N ALA A 275 -20.09 -19.39 15.08
CA ALA A 275 -19.35 -19.98 16.20
C ALA A 275 -18.13 -20.76 15.70
N ARG A 276 -16.96 -20.51 16.29
CA ARG A 276 -15.73 -21.16 15.89
C ARG A 276 -15.70 -22.66 16.18
N LYS A 277 -15.08 -23.42 15.30
CA LYS A 277 -14.84 -24.85 15.42
C LYS A 277 -13.34 -25.12 15.47
N LEU A 278 -12.89 -25.96 16.41
CA LEU A 278 -11.49 -26.39 16.46
C LEU A 278 -11.21 -27.38 15.33
N ILE A 279 -10.26 -27.08 14.45
CA ILE A 279 -9.84 -27.94 13.34
C ILE A 279 -8.36 -28.30 13.39
N GLY A 280 -7.56 -27.67 14.26
CA GLY A 280 -6.17 -27.99 14.51
C GLY A 280 -5.84 -27.86 15.99
N ALA A 281 -5.45 -28.97 16.65
CA ALA A 281 -5.30 -29.03 18.10
C ALA A 281 -4.12 -28.22 18.65
N GLY A 282 -3.12 -27.89 17.83
CA GLY A 282 -1.93 -27.12 18.21
C GLY A 282 -0.84 -27.14 17.16
N GLY A 283 0.28 -26.44 17.44
CA GLY A 283 1.45 -26.40 16.55
C GLY A 283 1.36 -25.36 15.41
N TRP A 284 0.21 -24.71 15.19
CA TRP A 284 0.04 -23.77 14.09
C TRP A 284 0.78 -22.44 14.28
N ASN A 285 1.26 -22.13 15.48
CA ASN A 285 2.19 -21.01 15.69
C ASN A 285 3.54 -21.22 14.99
N GLY A 286 3.89 -22.48 14.66
CA GLY A 286 5.05 -22.81 13.85
C GLY A 286 4.90 -22.46 12.37
N MET A 287 3.69 -22.10 11.91
CA MET A 287 3.44 -21.69 10.53
C MET A 287 3.44 -20.16 10.43
N ASN A 288 4.27 -19.59 9.54
CA ASN A 288 4.40 -18.14 9.39
C ASN A 288 3.73 -17.56 8.13
N ALA A 289 3.12 -18.40 7.28
CA ALA A 289 2.21 -18.01 6.21
C ALA A 289 1.12 -19.08 6.06
N LEU A 290 -0.10 -18.65 5.74
CA LEU A 290 -1.28 -19.51 5.55
C LEU A 290 -2.11 -19.00 4.36
N PRO A 291 -1.60 -19.06 3.12
CA PRO A 291 -2.41 -18.70 1.95
C PRO A 291 -3.45 -19.78 1.67
N GLY A 292 -4.71 -19.36 1.52
CA GLY A 292 -5.75 -20.16 0.88
C GLY A 292 -5.49 -20.20 -0.62
N VAL A 293 -5.56 -21.35 -1.25
CA VAL A 293 -4.99 -21.54 -2.59
C VAL A 293 -5.96 -22.09 -3.63
N GLY A 294 -7.21 -22.25 -3.31
CA GLY A 294 -8.14 -22.96 -4.20
C GLY A 294 -7.83 -24.45 -4.27
N ASP A 295 -8.35 -25.14 -5.27
CA ASP A 295 -8.16 -26.58 -5.46
C ASP A 295 -6.83 -26.87 -6.15
N MET A 296 -5.77 -27.06 -5.35
CA MET A 296 -4.43 -27.34 -5.83
C MET A 296 -4.16 -28.80 -6.17
N ASN A 297 -4.99 -29.70 -5.59
CA ASN A 297 -4.80 -31.15 -5.75
C ASN A 297 -5.76 -31.79 -6.76
N GLY A 298 -6.77 -31.05 -7.22
CA GLY A 298 -7.75 -31.50 -8.21
C GLY A 298 -8.88 -32.34 -7.63
N ASP A 299 -9.17 -32.23 -6.30
CA ASP A 299 -10.24 -33.00 -5.64
C ASP A 299 -11.58 -32.28 -5.56
N GLY A 300 -11.67 -31.07 -6.12
CA GLY A 300 -12.86 -30.21 -6.14
C GLY A 300 -13.06 -29.39 -4.87
N ARG A 301 -12.08 -29.33 -3.97
CA ARG A 301 -12.13 -28.58 -2.72
C ARG A 301 -10.98 -27.59 -2.62
N ALA A 302 -11.23 -26.48 -1.94
CA ALA A 302 -10.15 -25.53 -1.65
C ALA A 302 -9.15 -26.14 -0.65
N ASP A 303 -7.88 -25.82 -0.84
CA ASP A 303 -6.76 -26.29 -0.05
C ASP A 303 -6.08 -25.13 0.70
N LEU A 304 -5.22 -25.45 1.66
CA LEU A 304 -4.39 -24.50 2.39
C LEU A 304 -2.92 -24.82 2.22
N TYR A 305 -2.13 -23.85 1.78
CA TYR A 305 -0.70 -23.93 2.01
C TYR A 305 -0.32 -23.38 3.38
N ALA A 306 0.69 -23.97 4.01
CA ALA A 306 1.26 -23.48 5.24
C ALA A 306 2.79 -23.52 5.17
N ARG A 307 3.42 -22.37 5.43
CA ARG A 307 4.88 -22.28 5.50
C ARG A 307 5.34 -22.47 6.93
N GLU A 308 6.19 -23.48 7.15
CA GLU A 308 6.81 -23.76 8.43
C GLU A 308 7.95 -22.77 8.71
N ALA A 309 7.83 -21.99 9.77
CA ALA A 309 8.77 -20.90 10.08
C ALA A 309 10.20 -21.38 10.35
N SER A 310 10.36 -22.53 11.06
CA SER A 310 11.67 -23.04 11.48
C SER A 310 12.51 -23.60 10.33
N THR A 311 11.86 -24.11 9.29
CA THR A 311 12.53 -24.83 8.20
C THR A 311 12.39 -24.17 6.84
N GLY A 312 11.42 -23.25 6.70
CA GLY A 312 11.02 -22.71 5.41
C GLY A 312 10.40 -23.74 4.48
N LYS A 313 9.90 -24.86 5.00
CA LYS A 313 9.16 -25.84 4.22
C LYS A 313 7.76 -25.33 3.92
N LEU A 314 7.26 -25.68 2.72
CA LEU A 314 5.88 -25.41 2.33
C LEU A 314 5.08 -26.71 2.35
N TRP A 315 3.97 -26.70 3.07
CA TRP A 315 3.07 -27.83 3.25
C TRP A 315 1.71 -27.54 2.63
N LEU A 316 1.15 -28.49 1.92
CA LEU A 316 -0.25 -28.49 1.49
C LEU A 316 -1.09 -29.23 2.53
N TYR A 317 -2.19 -28.63 2.95
CA TYR A 317 -3.25 -29.27 3.73
C TYR A 317 -4.50 -29.35 2.84
N PRO A 318 -4.84 -30.54 2.32
CA PRO A 318 -6.05 -30.73 1.52
C PRO A 318 -7.31 -30.37 2.31
N GLY A 319 -8.25 -29.68 1.66
CA GLY A 319 -9.54 -29.34 2.24
C GLY A 319 -10.42 -30.58 2.40
N LYS A 320 -11.20 -30.62 3.49
CA LYS A 320 -12.25 -31.60 3.76
C LYS A 320 -13.46 -30.87 4.35
N ALA A 321 -14.64 -31.48 4.31
CA ALA A 321 -15.84 -30.86 4.88
C ALA A 321 -15.64 -30.47 6.36
N GLY A 322 -15.43 -29.18 6.60
CA GLY A 322 -15.22 -28.59 7.93
C GLY A 322 -13.93 -29.03 8.64
N ALA A 323 -12.89 -29.44 7.91
CA ALA A 323 -11.60 -29.88 8.44
C ALA A 323 -10.49 -29.75 7.39
N LEU A 324 -9.23 -29.96 7.80
CA LEU A 324 -8.09 -30.12 6.90
C LEU A 324 -7.63 -31.59 6.92
N GLY A 325 -7.14 -32.05 5.78
CA GLY A 325 -6.57 -33.39 5.62
C GLY A 325 -5.11 -33.48 6.14
N THR A 326 -4.53 -34.66 5.95
CA THR A 326 -3.11 -34.86 6.26
C THR A 326 -2.23 -34.03 5.34
N ARG A 327 -1.30 -33.28 5.93
CA ARG A 327 -0.40 -32.42 5.16
C ARG A 327 0.55 -33.19 4.25
N VAL A 328 0.84 -32.61 3.10
CA VAL A 328 1.79 -33.12 2.10
C VAL A 328 2.91 -32.11 1.95
N LEU A 329 4.16 -32.59 1.93
CA LEU A 329 5.31 -31.70 1.69
C LEU A 329 5.35 -31.30 0.21
N VAL A 330 5.34 -29.99 -0.04
CA VAL A 330 5.39 -29.40 -1.39
C VAL A 330 6.73 -28.74 -1.65
N GLY A 331 7.18 -27.88 -0.74
CA GLY A 331 8.49 -27.23 -0.82
C GLY A 331 9.42 -27.71 0.29
N THR A 332 10.59 -28.21 -0.08
CA THR A 332 11.56 -28.83 0.86
C THR A 332 12.30 -27.81 1.72
N GLY A 333 12.23 -26.50 1.39
CA GLY A 333 12.89 -25.41 2.14
C GLY A 333 13.01 -24.15 1.28
N GLY A 334 13.59 -23.09 1.87
CA GLY A 334 13.84 -21.83 1.16
C GLY A 334 12.65 -20.86 1.11
N TRP A 335 11.44 -21.29 1.43
CA TRP A 335 10.24 -20.46 1.36
C TRP A 335 10.21 -19.30 2.38
N ASN A 336 11.09 -19.31 3.39
CA ASN A 336 11.25 -18.15 4.27
C ASN A 336 11.84 -16.92 3.55
N GLY A 337 12.49 -17.13 2.39
CA GLY A 337 12.91 -16.08 1.49
C GLY A 337 11.80 -15.50 0.62
N MET A 338 10.55 -15.96 0.79
CA MET A 338 9.38 -15.48 0.06
C MET A 338 8.44 -14.71 1.01
N PRO A 339 8.64 -13.39 1.21
CA PRO A 339 7.87 -12.62 2.19
C PRO A 339 6.38 -12.58 1.87
N THR A 340 6.02 -12.52 0.61
CA THR A 340 4.62 -12.52 0.14
C THR A 340 4.36 -13.77 -0.69
N ILE A 341 3.25 -14.42 -0.42
CA ILE A 341 2.77 -15.60 -1.16
C ILE A 341 1.29 -15.36 -1.48
N ILE A 342 0.93 -15.42 -2.76
CA ILE A 342 -0.42 -15.19 -3.27
C ILE A 342 -0.81 -16.39 -4.16
N ALA A 343 -2.05 -16.82 -4.06
CA ALA A 343 -2.55 -17.95 -4.83
C ALA A 343 -4.01 -17.69 -5.25
N ASN A 344 -4.20 -16.84 -6.22
CA ASN A 344 -5.52 -16.37 -6.64
C ASN A 344 -5.81 -16.60 -8.13
N GLY A 345 -5.00 -17.38 -8.85
CA GLY A 345 -5.27 -17.58 -10.27
C GLY A 345 -4.45 -18.66 -10.95
N ASP A 346 -4.79 -18.88 -12.20
CA ASP A 346 -4.04 -19.66 -13.19
C ASP A 346 -3.11 -18.70 -13.95
N TRP A 347 -1.89 -18.51 -13.41
CA TRP A 347 -0.88 -17.60 -13.94
C TRP A 347 -0.07 -18.22 -15.08
N SER A 348 -0.15 -19.53 -15.25
CA SER A 348 0.53 -20.26 -16.33
C SER A 348 -0.36 -20.43 -17.57
N GLY A 349 -1.67 -20.31 -17.43
CA GLY A 349 -2.65 -20.54 -18.49
C GLY A 349 -2.94 -22.02 -18.75
N ASP A 350 -2.55 -22.91 -17.82
CA ASP A 350 -2.73 -24.37 -17.98
C ASP A 350 -4.05 -24.92 -17.40
N GLY A 351 -4.89 -24.02 -16.86
CA GLY A 351 -6.17 -24.36 -16.27
C GLY A 351 -6.11 -24.81 -14.81
N ARG A 352 -4.95 -24.65 -14.14
CA ARG A 352 -4.73 -25.02 -12.75
C ARG A 352 -4.37 -23.79 -11.93
N PRO A 353 -4.72 -23.76 -10.64
CA PRO A 353 -4.27 -22.69 -9.75
C PRO A 353 -2.74 -22.73 -9.58
N ASP A 354 -2.12 -21.57 -9.60
CA ASP A 354 -0.70 -21.36 -9.39
C ASP A 354 -0.43 -20.60 -8.12
N LEU A 355 0.84 -20.55 -7.71
CA LEU A 355 1.33 -19.72 -6.63
C LEU A 355 2.23 -18.64 -7.20
N ILE A 356 2.06 -17.40 -6.79
CA ILE A 356 3.05 -16.35 -7.00
C ILE A 356 3.66 -15.92 -5.67
N ALA A 357 4.95 -15.61 -5.68
CA ALA A 357 5.65 -15.17 -4.49
C ALA A 357 6.73 -14.15 -4.81
N THR A 358 6.88 -13.15 -3.93
CA THR A 358 8.02 -12.24 -4.00
C THR A 358 9.24 -12.89 -3.35
N LYS A 359 10.43 -12.59 -3.88
CA LYS A 359 11.67 -13.15 -3.34
C LYS A 359 12.51 -12.04 -2.72
N THR A 360 12.90 -12.22 -1.46
CA THR A 360 13.68 -11.21 -0.72
C THR A 360 15.04 -10.93 -1.32
N ALA A 361 15.64 -11.93 -1.99
CA ALA A 361 17.01 -11.82 -2.49
C ALA A 361 17.17 -10.81 -3.63
N ASP A 362 16.11 -10.60 -4.41
CA ASP A 362 16.12 -9.77 -5.62
C ASP A 362 14.91 -8.84 -5.76
N GLY A 363 13.94 -8.89 -4.82
CA GLY A 363 12.72 -8.10 -4.87
C GLY A 363 11.74 -8.48 -5.98
N MET A 364 12.02 -9.55 -6.71
CA MET A 364 11.26 -9.95 -7.88
C MET A 364 10.08 -10.83 -7.54
N LEU A 365 9.09 -10.85 -8.42
CA LEU A 365 7.94 -11.74 -8.38
C LEU A 365 8.21 -12.99 -9.21
N TYR A 366 7.91 -14.14 -8.62
CA TYR A 366 8.04 -15.45 -9.26
C TYR A 366 6.71 -16.18 -9.27
N ARG A 367 6.46 -16.91 -10.36
CA ARG A 367 5.36 -17.86 -10.49
C ARG A 367 5.87 -19.28 -10.24
N TYR A 368 5.07 -20.07 -9.57
CA TYR A 368 5.24 -21.50 -9.34
C TYR A 368 3.99 -22.20 -9.86
N ALA A 369 4.07 -22.78 -11.05
CA ALA A 369 2.92 -23.42 -11.68
C ALA A 369 2.43 -24.63 -10.88
N GLY A 370 1.13 -24.69 -10.66
CA GLY A 370 0.49 -25.80 -9.95
C GLY A 370 0.48 -27.06 -10.79
N THR A 371 0.80 -28.21 -10.18
CA THR A 371 0.82 -29.51 -10.90
C THR A 371 -0.57 -30.15 -11.03
N GLY A 372 -1.61 -29.57 -10.40
CA GLY A 372 -2.94 -30.18 -10.29
C GLY A 372 -2.97 -31.44 -9.41
N ARG A 373 -1.90 -31.72 -8.66
CA ARG A 373 -1.77 -32.82 -7.71
C ARG A 373 -1.23 -32.35 -6.36
N GLY A 374 -1.39 -31.06 -6.09
CA GLY A 374 -0.94 -30.40 -4.87
C GLY A 374 0.54 -30.01 -4.84
N GLY A 375 1.30 -30.25 -5.90
CA GLY A 375 2.69 -29.85 -6.04
C GLY A 375 2.84 -28.54 -6.82
N LEU A 376 4.08 -28.01 -6.82
CA LEU A 376 4.48 -26.79 -7.54
C LEU A 376 5.65 -27.10 -8.48
N GLY A 377 5.68 -26.44 -9.62
CA GLY A 377 6.80 -26.42 -10.56
C GLY A 377 7.96 -25.57 -10.07
N ALA A 378 8.98 -25.41 -10.92
CA ALA A 378 10.07 -24.48 -10.70
C ALA A 378 9.55 -23.02 -10.71
N GLY A 379 10.29 -22.13 -10.04
CA GLY A 379 9.93 -20.71 -10.04
C GLY A 379 10.35 -20.03 -11.34
N ASP A 380 9.39 -19.47 -12.06
CA ASP A 380 9.61 -18.65 -13.25
C ASP A 380 9.45 -17.17 -12.89
N TRP A 381 10.37 -16.35 -13.39
CA TRP A 381 10.30 -14.90 -13.19
C TRP A 381 9.05 -14.30 -13.88
N LEU A 382 8.33 -13.48 -13.14
CA LEU A 382 7.05 -12.92 -13.58
C LEU A 382 7.06 -11.38 -13.66
N GLY A 383 7.85 -10.72 -12.83
CA GLY A 383 7.88 -9.26 -12.79
C GLY A 383 8.85 -8.69 -11.76
N GLY A 384 9.00 -7.37 -11.78
CA GLY A 384 9.84 -6.59 -10.88
C GLY A 384 9.07 -5.60 -10.01
N ASP A 385 9.82 -4.81 -9.22
CA ASP A 385 9.32 -3.70 -8.39
C ASP A 385 8.32 -4.11 -7.27
N TRP A 386 8.49 -5.34 -6.73
CA TRP A 386 7.63 -5.85 -5.66
C TRP A 386 8.23 -5.71 -4.25
N GLU A 387 9.49 -5.25 -4.14
CA GLU A 387 10.19 -5.07 -2.84
C GLU A 387 9.67 -3.89 -2.03
N ASP A 388 9.11 -2.88 -2.68
CA ASP A 388 8.65 -1.63 -2.04
C ASP A 388 7.17 -1.66 -1.62
N LEU A 389 6.60 -2.86 -1.50
CA LEU A 389 5.24 -3.06 -1.04
C LEU A 389 5.18 -3.41 0.45
N ASN A 390 4.17 -2.92 1.13
CA ASN A 390 3.83 -3.30 2.51
C ASN A 390 2.78 -4.43 2.54
N GLY A 391 2.76 -5.25 1.53
CA GLY A 391 1.94 -6.43 1.36
C GLY A 391 1.18 -6.46 0.04
N ALA A 392 0.97 -7.68 -0.45
CA ALA A 392 0.12 -7.97 -1.59
C ALA A 392 -0.81 -9.14 -1.21
N PHE A 393 -2.06 -9.12 -1.75
CA PHE A 393 -3.19 -9.93 -1.29
C PHE A 393 -4.03 -10.43 -2.45
#